data_894cf6a20cdc403db3c11ca41a8fc73e
#
_entry.id   894cf6a20cdc403db3c11ca41a8fc73e
#
_cell.length_a   1.000
_cell.length_b   1.000
_cell.length_c   1.000
_cell.angle_alpha   90.00
_cell.angle_beta   90.00
_cell.angle_gamma   90.00
#
_symmetry.space_group_name_H-M   'P 1'
#
loop_
_entity.id
_entity.type
_entity.pdbx_description
1 polymer ?
#
loop_
_entity_poly.entity_id
_entity_poly.type
_entity_poly.pdbx_seq_one_letter_code
_entity_poly.pdbx_strand_id
1 'polypeptide(L)'
;MDRRAFTKLSLSLMGAAWLPACGDAKSHAHAVYMLVDTSGTYALEIDKAQAIVNYLLGTLQSGDSFAVARVRSRSFSEKDIIAKATFDARPSQANAQKRAFKEQVEAFTKTARGSAYTDITGGLLQGALFLNETGAGKKTILIFSDMQEELDKQTVRDFPISLKNIRVVAVNVVKLKTDNIDPRRYMGRLDEWKKRVELAGASEWRVINDLEHLDRLLRT
;
A
#
# COMPACT_ATOMS: atom_id res chain seq x y z
N MET A 1 14.38 16.81 86.32
CA MET A 1 14.85 15.45 85.97
C MET A 1 14.00 14.98 84.81
N ASP A 2 14.67 14.85 83.68
CA ASP A 2 14.45 14.02 82.48
C ASP A 2 13.16 14.20 81.69
N ARG A 3 13.19 14.96 80.63
CA ARG A 3 13.88 14.92 79.40
C ARG A 3 13.67 13.72 78.54
N ARG A 4 12.97 13.79 77.53
CA ARG A 4 13.42 13.35 76.20
C ARG A 4 12.46 13.81 75.15
N ALA A 5 12.88 14.91 74.46
CA ALA A 5 12.27 15.32 73.23
C ALA A 5 12.58 14.27 72.17
N PHE A 6 11.52 13.69 71.58
CA PHE A 6 11.63 12.81 70.41
C PHE A 6 11.19 13.58 69.18
N THR A 7 12.18 14.10 68.45
CA THR A 7 12.02 14.71 67.16
C THR A 7 11.66 13.64 66.11
N LYS A 8 10.41 13.62 65.69
CA LYS A 8 10.00 12.79 64.57
C LYS A 8 10.34 13.50 63.28
N LEU A 9 11.42 13.05 62.65
CA LEU A 9 11.83 13.42 61.28
C LEU A 9 10.94 12.69 60.30
N SER A 10 9.97 13.39 59.71
CA SER A 10 9.11 12.87 58.65
C SER A 10 9.89 12.89 57.33
N LEU A 11 10.39 11.76 56.90
CA LEU A 11 11.04 11.58 55.59
C LEU A 11 9.92 11.40 54.53
N SER A 12 9.56 12.51 53.86
CA SER A 12 8.66 12.47 52.70
C SER A 12 9.37 11.86 51.52
N LEU A 13 9.11 10.60 51.23
CA LEU A 13 9.56 9.95 50.00
C LEU A 13 8.69 10.45 48.85
N MET A 14 9.22 11.42 48.10
CA MET A 14 8.64 11.86 46.83
C MET A 14 8.93 10.79 45.79
N GLY A 15 8.03 9.82 45.63
CA GLY A 15 8.03 8.84 44.56
C GLY A 15 7.75 9.53 43.24
N ALA A 16 8.79 9.86 42.49
CA ALA A 16 8.67 10.26 41.10
C ALA A 16 8.12 9.07 40.30
N ALA A 17 6.83 9.07 40.03
CA ALA A 17 6.21 8.14 39.07
C ALA A 17 6.77 8.46 37.69
N TRP A 18 7.72 7.67 37.23
CA TRP A 18 8.12 7.63 35.84
C TRP A 18 6.99 6.97 35.06
N LEU A 19 6.08 7.77 34.51
CA LEU A 19 5.16 7.34 33.47
C LEU A 19 6.00 7.11 32.22
N PRO A 20 6.07 5.88 31.67
CA PRO A 20 6.60 5.72 30.34
C PRO A 20 5.66 6.47 29.40
N ALA A 21 6.13 7.57 28.84
CA ALA A 21 5.48 8.20 27.70
C ALA A 21 5.64 7.18 26.54
N CYS A 22 4.64 6.32 26.35
CA CYS A 22 4.44 5.61 25.09
C CYS A 22 4.07 6.68 24.05
N GLY A 23 5.05 7.45 23.61
CA GLY A 23 4.95 8.16 22.35
C GLY A 23 4.84 7.09 21.28
N ASP A 24 3.82 7.19 20.42
CA ASP A 24 3.73 6.41 19.18
C ASP A 24 4.98 6.69 18.34
N ALA A 25 6.05 5.95 18.61
CA ALA A 25 7.22 5.95 17.75
C ALA A 25 6.75 5.38 16.41
N LYS A 26 6.53 6.26 15.43
CA LYS A 26 6.17 5.84 14.08
C LYS A 26 7.19 4.79 13.65
N SER A 27 6.70 3.59 13.32
CA SER A 27 7.56 2.53 12.79
C SER A 27 8.29 3.05 11.55
N HIS A 28 9.59 2.77 11.45
CA HIS A 28 10.37 3.07 10.25
C HIS A 28 10.05 2.10 9.11
N ALA A 29 9.30 1.03 9.37
CA ALA A 29 8.90 0.06 8.37
C ALA A 29 8.07 0.70 7.26
N HIS A 30 8.28 0.21 6.05
CA HIS A 30 7.52 0.57 4.87
C HIS A 30 6.55 -0.56 4.51
N ALA A 31 5.30 -0.23 4.25
CA ALA A 31 4.32 -1.16 3.71
C ALA A 31 3.89 -0.71 2.32
N VAL A 32 3.95 -1.63 1.38
CA VAL A 32 3.56 -1.40 -0.01
C VAL A 32 2.43 -2.36 -0.39
N TYR A 33 1.40 -1.84 -1.01
CA TYR A 33 0.32 -2.62 -1.61
C TYR A 33 0.26 -2.31 -3.10
N MET A 34 0.48 -3.32 -3.95
CA MET A 34 0.46 -3.14 -5.40
C MET A 34 -0.79 -3.77 -6.01
N LEU A 35 -1.59 -2.94 -6.65
CA LEU A 35 -2.72 -3.35 -7.48
C LEU A 35 -2.23 -3.57 -8.91
N VAL A 36 -2.52 -4.74 -9.47
CA VAL A 36 -2.18 -5.10 -10.85
C VAL A 36 -3.48 -5.29 -11.64
N ASP A 37 -3.69 -4.44 -12.61
CA ASP A 37 -4.80 -4.58 -13.54
C ASP A 37 -4.57 -5.80 -14.45
N THR A 38 -5.58 -6.64 -14.53
CA THR A 38 -5.58 -7.83 -15.38
C THR A 38 -6.65 -7.76 -16.47
N SER A 39 -7.24 -6.58 -16.72
CA SER A 39 -8.20 -6.39 -17.82
C SER A 39 -7.59 -6.70 -19.17
N GLY A 40 -8.41 -7.04 -20.16
CA GLY A 40 -7.95 -7.59 -21.42
C GLY A 40 -6.97 -6.72 -22.21
N THR A 41 -7.06 -5.39 -22.08
CA THR A 41 -6.14 -4.41 -22.70
C THR A 41 -4.80 -4.33 -21.97
N TYR A 42 -4.77 -4.65 -20.67
CA TYR A 42 -3.59 -4.51 -19.82
C TYR A 42 -2.78 -5.79 -19.64
N ALA A 43 -3.32 -6.94 -20.09
CA ALA A 43 -2.63 -8.24 -20.02
C ALA A 43 -1.25 -8.25 -20.72
N LEU A 44 -1.05 -7.38 -21.73
CA LEU A 44 0.23 -7.24 -22.44
C LEU A 44 1.30 -6.51 -21.64
N GLU A 45 0.91 -5.81 -20.57
CA GLU A 45 1.81 -5.04 -19.69
C GLU A 45 2.28 -5.83 -18.46
N ILE A 46 1.85 -7.09 -18.31
CA ILE A 46 2.07 -7.89 -17.10
C ILE A 46 3.57 -8.08 -16.78
N ASP A 47 4.42 -8.16 -17.82
CA ASP A 47 5.87 -8.29 -17.65
C ASP A 47 6.48 -7.05 -16.98
N LYS A 48 5.94 -5.86 -17.26
CA LYS A 48 6.34 -4.62 -16.58
C LYS A 48 5.91 -4.63 -15.12
N ALA A 49 4.70 -5.13 -14.83
CA ALA A 49 4.25 -5.29 -13.45
C ALA A 49 5.19 -6.23 -12.68
N GLN A 50 5.63 -7.32 -13.28
CA GLN A 50 6.59 -8.25 -12.69
C GLN A 50 7.96 -7.60 -12.47
N ALA A 51 8.43 -6.76 -13.38
CA ALA A 51 9.67 -6.00 -13.20
C ALA A 51 9.57 -5.07 -11.97
N ILE A 52 8.43 -4.40 -11.76
CA ILE A 52 8.17 -3.57 -10.58
C ILE A 52 8.19 -4.41 -9.30
N VAL A 53 7.53 -5.58 -9.29
CA VAL A 53 7.55 -6.50 -8.15
C VAL A 53 8.97 -6.94 -7.82
N ASN A 54 9.78 -7.33 -8.81
CA ASN A 54 11.16 -7.73 -8.60
C ASN A 54 12.00 -6.58 -8.04
N TYR A 55 11.80 -5.37 -8.54
CA TYR A 55 12.45 -4.16 -8.02
C TYR A 55 12.07 -3.90 -6.55
N LEU A 56 10.78 -3.98 -6.19
CA LEU A 56 10.30 -3.82 -4.82
C LEU A 56 10.88 -4.88 -3.88
N LEU A 57 10.91 -6.14 -4.28
CA LEU A 57 11.51 -7.22 -3.50
C LEU A 57 13.02 -7.00 -3.28
N GLY A 58 13.71 -6.33 -4.22
CA GLY A 58 15.12 -5.96 -4.08
C GLY A 58 15.36 -4.78 -3.13
N THR A 59 14.41 -3.85 -3.01
CA THR A 59 14.57 -2.60 -2.26
C THR A 59 13.98 -2.63 -0.86
N LEU A 60 12.86 -3.32 -0.65
CA LEU A 60 12.23 -3.48 0.66
C LEU A 60 13.16 -4.20 1.62
N GLN A 61 13.17 -3.78 2.88
CA GLN A 61 14.06 -4.27 3.93
C GLN A 61 13.37 -5.33 4.81
N SER A 62 14.14 -5.95 5.70
CA SER A 62 13.59 -6.74 6.81
C SER A 62 12.67 -5.87 7.65
N GLY A 63 11.50 -6.41 8.03
CA GLY A 63 10.45 -5.67 8.75
C GLY A 63 9.46 -4.94 7.85
N ASP A 64 9.76 -4.72 6.57
CA ASP A 64 8.82 -4.14 5.62
C ASP A 64 7.72 -5.13 5.22
N SER A 65 6.59 -4.60 4.76
CA SER A 65 5.45 -5.39 4.32
C SER A 65 5.16 -5.16 2.84
N PHE A 66 4.83 -6.22 2.14
CA PHE A 66 4.45 -6.13 0.73
C PHE A 66 3.26 -7.04 0.42
N ALA A 67 2.33 -6.52 -0.37
CA ALA A 67 1.27 -7.31 -0.96
C ALA A 67 1.08 -6.95 -2.42
N VAL A 68 0.75 -7.94 -3.24
CA VAL A 68 0.34 -7.78 -4.64
C VAL A 68 -1.07 -8.35 -4.77
N ALA A 69 -1.97 -7.58 -5.34
CA ALA A 69 -3.34 -8.00 -5.61
C ALA A 69 -3.72 -7.69 -7.05
N ARG A 70 -4.58 -8.52 -7.62
CA ARG A 70 -5.15 -8.27 -8.94
C ARG A 70 -6.38 -7.36 -8.84
N VAL A 71 -6.58 -6.51 -9.85
CA VAL A 71 -7.83 -5.79 -10.04
C VAL A 71 -8.74 -6.60 -10.96
N ARG A 72 -9.99 -6.80 -10.54
CA ARG A 72 -11.03 -7.47 -11.33
C ARG A 72 -12.43 -6.95 -10.90
N SER A 73 -13.48 -7.63 -11.35
CA SER A 73 -14.82 -7.37 -10.83
C SER A 73 -14.88 -7.60 -9.32
N ARG A 74 -15.30 -6.57 -8.55
CA ARG A 74 -15.45 -6.63 -7.09
C ARG A 74 -14.13 -6.94 -6.36
N SER A 75 -13.11 -6.10 -6.56
CA SER A 75 -11.76 -6.28 -6.01
C SER A 75 -11.63 -6.03 -4.49
N PHE A 76 -12.70 -5.76 -3.78
CA PHE A 76 -12.71 -5.69 -2.33
C PHE A 76 -12.82 -7.09 -1.73
N SER A 77 -11.72 -7.85 -1.84
CA SER A 77 -11.65 -9.24 -1.38
C SER A 77 -10.21 -9.68 -1.15
N GLU A 78 -9.94 -10.34 -0.04
CA GLU A 78 -8.63 -11.00 0.20
C GLU A 78 -8.30 -12.09 -0.84
N LYS A 79 -9.31 -12.67 -1.49
CA LYS A 79 -9.12 -13.68 -2.57
C LYS A 79 -8.42 -13.10 -3.80
N ASP A 80 -8.36 -11.79 -3.91
CA ASP A 80 -7.66 -11.12 -5.00
C ASP A 80 -6.20 -10.81 -4.68
N ILE A 81 -5.79 -11.02 -3.43
CA ILE A 81 -4.39 -10.93 -3.04
C ILE A 81 -3.65 -12.15 -3.59
N ILE A 82 -2.65 -11.90 -4.44
CA ILE A 82 -1.82 -12.91 -5.10
C ILE A 82 -0.73 -13.39 -4.14
N ALA A 83 -0.07 -12.43 -3.48
CA ALA A 83 0.97 -12.68 -2.48
C ALA A 83 0.95 -11.57 -1.44
N LYS A 84 1.15 -11.91 -0.17
CA LYS A 84 1.35 -10.94 0.92
C LYS A 84 2.37 -11.47 1.94
N ALA A 85 3.26 -10.59 2.42
CA ALA A 85 4.23 -10.90 3.46
C ALA A 85 4.63 -9.67 4.24
N THR A 86 4.90 -9.84 5.54
CA THR A 86 5.77 -8.96 6.32
C THR A 86 7.09 -9.69 6.47
N PHE A 87 8.17 -9.09 5.98
CA PHE A 87 9.47 -9.72 5.93
C PHE A 87 10.08 -9.80 7.33
N ASP A 88 10.57 -10.98 7.71
CA ASP A 88 11.16 -11.23 9.02
C ASP A 88 12.33 -10.26 9.30
N ALA A 89 12.54 -9.92 10.57
CA ALA A 89 13.65 -9.07 10.98
C ALA A 89 15.02 -9.70 10.68
N ARG A 90 15.07 -11.04 10.59
CA ARG A 90 16.29 -11.79 10.25
C ARG A 90 16.49 -11.83 8.74
N PRO A 91 17.60 -11.27 8.19
CA PRO A 91 17.79 -11.13 6.75
C PRO A 91 17.70 -12.45 5.96
N SER A 92 18.17 -13.57 6.51
CA SER A 92 18.10 -14.88 5.84
C SER A 92 16.65 -15.35 5.64
N GLN A 93 15.80 -15.16 6.65
CA GLN A 93 14.37 -15.48 6.57
C GLN A 93 13.63 -14.51 5.64
N ALA A 94 13.90 -13.22 5.75
CA ALA A 94 13.37 -12.22 4.84
C ALA A 94 13.67 -12.57 3.37
N ASN A 95 14.91 -12.98 3.06
CA ASN A 95 15.30 -13.38 1.71
C ASN A 95 14.58 -14.66 1.24
N ALA A 96 14.34 -15.62 2.13
CA ALA A 96 13.54 -16.81 1.81
C ALA A 96 12.08 -16.44 1.51
N GLN A 97 11.48 -15.57 2.33
CA GLN A 97 10.12 -15.07 2.12
C GLN A 97 9.99 -14.28 0.81
N LYS A 98 10.98 -13.44 0.47
CA LYS A 98 11.00 -12.70 -0.81
C LYS A 98 11.06 -13.64 -2.02
N ARG A 99 11.83 -14.72 -1.96
CA ARG A 99 11.86 -15.73 -3.03
C ARG A 99 10.50 -16.42 -3.18
N ALA A 100 9.91 -16.89 -2.08
CA ALA A 100 8.57 -17.51 -2.11
C ALA A 100 7.50 -16.54 -2.64
N PHE A 101 7.56 -15.28 -2.25
CA PHE A 101 6.68 -14.23 -2.75
C PHE A 101 6.81 -14.06 -4.27
N LYS A 102 8.05 -13.98 -4.77
CA LYS A 102 8.35 -13.88 -6.19
C LYS A 102 7.75 -15.07 -6.96
N GLU A 103 7.96 -16.30 -6.47
CA GLU A 103 7.44 -17.52 -7.09
C GLU A 103 5.90 -17.52 -7.19
N GLN A 104 5.21 -17.03 -6.15
CA GLN A 104 3.74 -16.89 -6.16
C GLN A 104 3.28 -15.90 -7.25
N VAL A 105 3.95 -14.75 -7.38
CA VAL A 105 3.61 -13.75 -8.40
C VAL A 105 3.90 -14.31 -9.79
N GLU A 106 5.04 -14.98 -10.01
CA GLU A 106 5.38 -15.60 -11.29
C GLU A 106 4.41 -16.71 -11.69
N ALA A 107 3.95 -17.52 -10.74
CA ALA A 107 2.94 -18.53 -11.00
C ALA A 107 1.60 -17.90 -11.42
N PHE A 108 1.22 -16.80 -10.76
CA PHE A 108 0.03 -16.06 -11.14
C PHE A 108 0.14 -15.47 -12.55
N THR A 109 1.25 -14.79 -12.90
CA THR A 109 1.40 -14.16 -14.22
C THR A 109 1.29 -15.15 -15.37
N LYS A 110 1.74 -16.38 -15.19
CA LYS A 110 1.62 -17.46 -16.19
C LYS A 110 0.18 -17.94 -16.40
N THR A 111 -0.69 -17.77 -15.41
CA THR A 111 -2.07 -18.28 -15.41
C THR A 111 -3.13 -17.19 -15.42
N ALA A 112 -2.71 -15.93 -15.35
CA ALA A 112 -3.60 -14.77 -15.29
C ALA A 112 -4.54 -14.75 -16.50
N ARG A 113 -5.84 -14.63 -16.22
CA ARG A 113 -6.89 -14.43 -17.23
C ARG A 113 -7.42 -13.02 -17.10
N GLY A 114 -7.75 -12.43 -18.25
CA GLY A 114 -8.36 -11.10 -18.29
C GLY A 114 -9.66 -11.03 -17.50
N SER A 115 -9.91 -9.90 -16.86
CA SER A 115 -11.20 -9.57 -16.23
C SER A 115 -12.07 -8.77 -17.17
N ALA A 116 -13.39 -8.98 -17.12
CA ALA A 116 -14.36 -8.20 -17.87
C ALA A 116 -14.64 -6.81 -17.24
N TYR A 117 -14.32 -6.65 -15.97
CA TYR A 117 -14.54 -5.43 -15.21
C TYR A 117 -13.29 -5.07 -14.41
N THR A 118 -13.15 -3.78 -14.09
CA THR A 118 -11.97 -3.21 -13.42
C THR A 118 -12.43 -2.41 -12.22
N ASP A 119 -12.29 -2.97 -11.02
CA ASP A 119 -12.71 -2.37 -9.76
C ASP A 119 -11.50 -1.83 -8.99
N ILE A 120 -10.96 -0.68 -9.41
CA ILE A 120 -9.81 -0.04 -8.77
C ILE A 120 -10.19 0.45 -7.36
N THR A 121 -11.39 0.99 -7.21
CA THR A 121 -11.89 1.49 -5.92
C THR A 121 -11.93 0.39 -4.86
N GLY A 122 -12.42 -0.82 -5.21
CA GLY A 122 -12.41 -1.97 -4.31
C GLY A 122 -10.99 -2.41 -3.94
N GLY A 123 -10.09 -2.37 -4.92
CA GLY A 123 -8.68 -2.65 -4.67
C GLY A 123 -8.03 -1.64 -3.72
N LEU A 124 -8.33 -0.35 -3.85
CA LEU A 124 -7.87 0.70 -2.93
C LEU A 124 -8.35 0.48 -1.50
N LEU A 125 -9.62 0.08 -1.32
CA LEU A 125 -10.18 -0.26 -0.02
C LEU A 125 -9.45 -1.44 0.62
N GLN A 126 -9.23 -2.52 -0.13
CA GLN A 126 -8.50 -3.70 0.36
C GLN A 126 -7.04 -3.33 0.69
N GLY A 127 -6.40 -2.51 -0.14
CA GLY A 127 -5.05 -2.01 0.10
C GLY A 127 -4.95 -1.16 1.36
N ALA A 128 -5.91 -0.27 1.59
CA ALA A 128 -5.97 0.56 2.80
C ALA A 128 -6.12 -0.29 4.07
N LEU A 129 -6.95 -1.32 4.05
CA LEU A 129 -7.08 -2.27 5.17
C LEU A 129 -5.74 -2.96 5.45
N PHE A 130 -5.15 -3.61 4.45
CA PHE A 130 -3.86 -4.28 4.60
C PHE A 130 -2.80 -3.34 5.18
N LEU A 131 -2.62 -2.15 4.59
CA LEU A 131 -1.61 -1.19 5.03
C LEU A 131 -1.83 -0.71 6.47
N ASN A 132 -3.07 -0.57 6.90
CA ASN A 132 -3.38 -0.16 8.27
C ASN A 132 -3.12 -1.27 9.29
N GLU A 133 -3.29 -2.53 8.91
CA GLU A 133 -2.99 -3.70 9.75
C GLU A 133 -1.49 -3.88 9.99
N THR A 134 -0.62 -3.44 9.06
CA THR A 134 0.84 -3.62 9.20
C THR A 134 1.46 -2.76 10.30
N GLY A 135 0.82 -1.69 10.74
CA GLY A 135 1.40 -0.72 11.66
C GLY A 135 2.60 0.07 11.11
N ALA A 136 2.89 -0.04 9.81
CA ALA A 136 4.03 0.65 9.18
C ALA A 136 3.85 2.17 9.21
N GLY A 137 4.95 2.90 9.41
CA GLY A 137 4.95 4.36 9.41
C GLY A 137 4.88 4.96 8.00
N LYS A 138 5.40 4.27 6.99
CA LYS A 138 5.29 4.64 5.58
C LYS A 138 4.35 3.65 4.88
N LYS A 139 3.34 4.16 4.20
CA LYS A 139 2.30 3.36 3.54
C LYS A 139 2.13 3.83 2.11
N THR A 140 2.24 2.90 1.15
CA THR A 140 2.14 3.22 -0.26
C THR A 140 1.23 2.22 -0.99
N ILE A 141 0.28 2.73 -1.77
CA ILE A 141 -0.47 1.95 -2.76
C ILE A 141 0.11 2.29 -4.13
N LEU A 142 0.51 1.26 -4.88
CA LEU A 142 0.87 1.36 -6.29
C LEU A 142 -0.30 0.80 -7.12
N ILE A 143 -0.74 1.53 -8.13
CA ILE A 143 -1.81 1.10 -9.04
C ILE A 143 -1.20 0.93 -10.42
N PHE A 144 -0.99 -0.31 -10.83
CA PHE A 144 -0.51 -0.65 -12.17
C PHE A 144 -1.73 -0.91 -13.07
N SER A 145 -2.20 0.14 -13.74
CA SER A 145 -3.44 0.16 -14.55
C SER A 145 -3.46 1.35 -15.49
N ASP A 146 -4.28 1.28 -16.55
CA ASP A 146 -4.62 2.43 -17.39
C ASP A 146 -5.58 3.42 -16.70
N MET A 147 -5.97 3.11 -15.45
CA MET A 147 -6.86 3.91 -14.62
C MET A 147 -8.30 4.01 -15.16
N GLN A 148 -8.69 3.16 -16.09
CA GLN A 148 -10.07 3.02 -16.55
C GLN A 148 -10.84 2.10 -15.60
N GLU A 149 -11.68 2.67 -14.75
CA GLU A 149 -12.54 1.88 -13.86
C GLU A 149 -13.85 1.51 -14.58
N GLU A 150 -14.16 0.23 -14.61
CA GLU A 150 -15.41 -0.30 -15.13
C GLU A 150 -16.05 -1.22 -14.09
N LEU A 151 -17.12 -0.76 -13.46
CA LEU A 151 -17.80 -1.51 -12.41
C LEU A 151 -18.94 -2.36 -12.98
N ASP A 152 -19.09 -3.57 -12.44
CA ASP A 152 -20.30 -4.37 -12.64
C ASP A 152 -21.52 -3.60 -12.09
N LYS A 153 -22.64 -3.63 -12.83
CA LYS A 153 -23.90 -2.95 -12.47
C LYS A 153 -24.44 -3.34 -11.08
N GLN A 154 -24.02 -4.49 -10.55
CA GLN A 154 -24.42 -4.98 -9.23
C GLN A 154 -23.45 -4.54 -8.12
N THR A 155 -22.40 -3.78 -8.45
CA THR A 155 -21.43 -3.31 -7.44
C THR A 155 -22.01 -2.10 -6.71
N VAL A 156 -22.51 -2.34 -5.50
CA VAL A 156 -22.98 -1.29 -4.59
C VAL A 156 -21.93 -1.11 -3.50
N ARG A 157 -21.55 0.17 -3.24
CA ARG A 157 -20.63 0.55 -2.17
C ARG A 157 -21.21 1.69 -1.37
N ASP A 158 -21.56 1.40 -0.13
CA ASP A 158 -22.16 2.36 0.80
C ASP A 158 -21.16 2.92 1.82
N PHE A 159 -19.86 2.64 1.64
CA PHE A 159 -18.84 3.11 2.58
C PHE A 159 -17.77 3.94 1.88
N PRO A 160 -17.30 5.02 2.53
CA PRO A 160 -16.31 5.92 1.96
C PRO A 160 -14.92 5.26 1.95
N ILE A 161 -14.11 5.59 0.95
CA ILE A 161 -12.70 5.26 0.95
C ILE A 161 -11.97 6.17 1.95
N SER A 162 -11.14 5.59 2.82
CA SER A 162 -10.24 6.34 3.68
C SER A 162 -8.79 5.96 3.38
N LEU A 163 -8.03 6.92 2.84
CA LEU A 163 -6.62 6.77 2.46
C LEU A 163 -5.69 7.60 3.35
N LYS A 164 -6.15 7.92 4.56
CA LYS A 164 -5.39 8.76 5.50
C LYS A 164 -3.99 8.19 5.76
N ASN A 165 -2.97 9.04 5.58
CA ASN A 165 -1.54 8.70 5.71
C ASN A 165 -1.06 7.64 4.69
N ILE A 166 -1.76 7.45 3.60
CA ILE A 166 -1.37 6.55 2.52
C ILE A 166 -0.99 7.38 1.30
N ARG A 167 0.17 7.11 0.73
CA ARG A 167 0.60 7.61 -0.58
C ARG A 167 -0.02 6.73 -1.66
N VAL A 168 -0.57 7.33 -2.71
CA VAL A 168 -1.14 6.60 -3.86
C VAL A 168 -0.39 6.99 -5.12
N VAL A 169 0.09 6.00 -5.85
CA VAL A 169 0.89 6.18 -7.07
C VAL A 169 0.30 5.33 -8.19
N ALA A 170 -0.16 5.98 -9.24
CA ALA A 170 -0.51 5.32 -10.49
C ALA A 170 0.76 5.07 -11.31
N VAL A 171 0.98 3.83 -11.73
CA VAL A 171 2.22 3.41 -12.41
C VAL A 171 1.90 2.83 -13.78
N ASN A 172 2.70 3.22 -14.78
CA ASN A 172 2.57 2.76 -16.17
C ASN A 172 1.15 3.01 -16.74
N VAL A 173 0.64 4.22 -16.54
CA VAL A 173 -0.69 4.58 -17.05
C VAL A 173 -0.60 4.77 -18.57
N VAL A 174 -1.03 3.76 -19.31
CA VAL A 174 -1.02 3.79 -20.78
C VAL A 174 -2.24 4.51 -21.32
N LYS A 175 -2.08 5.11 -22.51
CA LYS A 175 -3.20 5.70 -23.23
C LYS A 175 -4.10 4.63 -23.84
N LEU A 176 -5.39 4.81 -23.70
CA LEU A 176 -6.38 3.99 -24.38
C LEU A 176 -6.48 4.37 -25.87
N LYS A 177 -7.02 3.48 -26.70
CA LYS A 177 -7.30 3.79 -28.12
C LYS A 177 -8.16 5.04 -28.28
N THR A 178 -9.12 5.24 -27.38
CA THR A 178 -10.00 6.42 -27.32
C THR A 178 -9.26 7.71 -26.97
N ASP A 179 -8.17 7.63 -26.21
CA ASP A 179 -7.34 8.78 -25.86
C ASP A 179 -6.51 9.30 -27.05
N ASN A 180 -6.26 8.44 -28.05
CA ASN A 180 -5.62 8.86 -29.30
C ASN A 180 -6.55 9.71 -30.17
N ILE A 181 -7.87 9.56 -30.02
CA ILE A 181 -8.89 10.37 -30.71
C ILE A 181 -9.09 11.70 -29.98
N ASP A 182 -9.14 11.67 -28.64
CA ASP A 182 -9.27 12.87 -27.80
C ASP A 182 -8.31 12.78 -26.59
N PRO A 183 -7.13 13.39 -26.66
CA PRO A 183 -6.14 13.37 -25.58
C PRO A 183 -6.63 13.95 -24.24
N ARG A 184 -7.69 14.78 -24.26
CA ARG A 184 -8.28 15.35 -23.03
C ARG A 184 -8.89 14.27 -22.14
N ARG A 185 -9.32 13.14 -22.71
CA ARG A 185 -9.86 12.01 -21.94
C ARG A 185 -8.82 11.40 -21.02
N TYR A 186 -7.58 11.25 -21.49
CA TYR A 186 -6.48 10.76 -20.65
C TYR A 186 -6.24 11.68 -19.45
N MET A 187 -6.09 12.99 -19.70
CA MET A 187 -5.87 13.96 -18.63
C MET A 187 -7.08 14.03 -17.67
N GLY A 188 -8.29 14.07 -18.20
CA GLY A 188 -9.51 14.10 -17.41
C GLY A 188 -9.64 12.89 -16.47
N ARG A 189 -9.28 11.68 -16.95
CA ARG A 189 -9.26 10.45 -16.14
C ARG A 189 -8.27 10.57 -14.98
N LEU A 190 -7.05 11.06 -15.22
CA LEU A 190 -6.05 11.25 -14.17
C LEU A 190 -6.46 12.33 -13.16
N ASP A 191 -7.06 13.43 -13.62
CA ASP A 191 -7.55 14.51 -12.76
C ASP A 191 -8.73 14.06 -11.88
N GLU A 192 -9.61 13.21 -12.43
CA GLU A 192 -10.71 12.61 -11.66
C GLU A 192 -10.17 11.70 -10.55
N TRP A 193 -9.22 10.80 -10.86
CA TRP A 193 -8.58 9.96 -9.87
C TRP A 193 -7.84 10.76 -8.81
N LYS A 194 -7.12 11.80 -9.21
CA LYS A 194 -6.46 12.73 -8.28
C LYS A 194 -7.46 13.29 -7.27
N LYS A 195 -8.57 13.86 -7.74
CA LYS A 195 -9.63 14.43 -6.88
C LYS A 195 -10.20 13.38 -5.92
N ARG A 196 -10.52 12.17 -6.43
CA ARG A 196 -11.07 11.07 -5.61
C ARG A 196 -10.12 10.64 -4.50
N VAL A 197 -8.83 10.48 -4.82
CA VAL A 197 -7.78 10.05 -3.89
C VAL A 197 -7.49 11.12 -2.84
N GLU A 198 -7.44 12.40 -3.25
CA GLU A 198 -7.25 13.53 -2.34
C GLU A 198 -8.45 13.71 -1.39
N LEU A 199 -9.67 13.60 -1.89
CA LEU A 199 -10.88 13.62 -1.07
C LEU A 199 -10.95 12.46 -0.07
N ALA A 200 -10.37 11.32 -0.42
CA ALA A 200 -10.24 10.18 0.48
C ALA A 200 -9.14 10.37 1.55
N GLY A 201 -8.43 11.50 1.54
CA GLY A 201 -7.43 11.88 2.55
C GLY A 201 -6.04 11.29 2.32
N ALA A 202 -5.70 10.86 1.10
CA ALA A 202 -4.37 10.40 0.77
C ALA A 202 -3.31 11.48 1.06
N SER A 203 -2.15 11.06 1.55
CA SER A 203 -1.04 11.98 1.83
C SER A 203 -0.38 12.53 0.56
N GLU A 204 -0.49 11.78 -0.54
CA GLU A 204 0.10 12.15 -1.83
C GLU A 204 -0.57 11.37 -2.96
N TRP A 205 -0.73 12.02 -4.13
CA TRP A 205 -1.05 11.39 -5.40
C TRP A 205 0.06 11.66 -6.42
N ARG A 206 0.53 10.62 -7.10
CA ARG A 206 1.48 10.74 -8.21
C ARG A 206 1.13 9.82 -9.37
N VAL A 207 1.60 10.19 -10.56
CA VAL A 207 1.59 9.35 -11.76
C VAL A 207 3.03 9.17 -12.21
N ILE A 208 3.46 7.91 -12.41
CA ILE A 208 4.82 7.55 -12.82
C ILE A 208 4.73 6.57 -13.98
N ASN A 209 5.33 6.91 -15.11
CA ASN A 209 5.30 6.07 -16.31
C ASN A 209 6.66 5.41 -16.61
N ASP A 210 7.68 5.64 -15.79
CA ASP A 210 8.96 4.95 -15.87
C ASP A 210 9.44 4.45 -14.50
N LEU A 211 10.29 3.41 -14.50
CA LEU A 211 10.81 2.77 -13.29
C LEU A 211 11.87 3.60 -12.57
N GLU A 212 12.56 4.52 -13.26
CA GLU A 212 13.63 5.34 -12.66
C GLU A 212 13.03 6.32 -11.62
N HIS A 213 11.83 6.81 -11.90
CA HIS A 213 11.12 7.66 -10.94
C HIS A 213 10.58 6.89 -9.73
N LEU A 214 10.31 5.58 -9.87
CA LEU A 214 9.85 4.75 -8.78
C LEU A 214 10.92 4.61 -7.68
N ASP A 215 12.20 4.49 -8.05
CA ASP A 215 13.31 4.42 -7.07
C ASP A 215 13.35 5.65 -6.16
N ARG A 216 13.27 6.83 -6.75
CA ARG A 216 13.27 8.10 -5.97
C ARG A 216 12.10 8.21 -5.02
N LEU A 217 10.93 7.71 -5.43
CA LEU A 217 9.72 7.77 -4.62
C LEU A 217 9.76 6.84 -3.39
N LEU A 218 10.37 5.67 -3.52
CA LEU A 218 10.42 4.70 -2.44
C LEU A 218 11.49 5.01 -1.39
N ARG A 219 12.53 5.76 -1.76
CA ARG A 219 13.60 6.19 -0.84
C ARG A 219 13.21 7.41 0.02
N THR A 220 12.20 8.18 -0.36
CA THR A 220 11.67 9.33 0.39
C THR A 220 10.54 8.92 1.31
#